data_009a80bc45b7734be4602cbf0f94b835
#
_entry.id   009a80bc45b7734be4602cbf0f94b835
#
_cell.length_a   1.000
_cell.length_b   1.000
_cell.length_c   1.000
_cell.angle_alpha   90.00
_cell.angle_beta   90.00
_cell.angle_gamma   90.00
#
_symmetry.space_group_name_H-M   'P 1'
#
loop_
_entity.id
_entity.type
_entity.pdbx_description
1 polymer ?
#
loop_
_entity_poly.entity_id
_entity_poly.type
_entity_poly.pdbx_seq_one_letter_code
_entity_poly.pdbx_strand_id
1 'polypeptide(L)'
;MKVLNHKRKRPRPILLKSKLSPQTQQNGKQQMSIAETDSGSSNSSPNENSRFDALMEQLKGNKISNSKLREEVFNILLDDATETPEVGKFYTFEYDPKFADKLKEWDEYPLVYAMEFKKDNLIGANIHYIRGTNSRLKALNNKRFPKRTYRQYIPKRADRIFFEISEDEVQLLSTLPLEKFNYNR
;
A
#
# COMPACT_ATOMS: atom_id res chain seq x y z
N MET A 1 37.20 -0.44 -28.09
CA MET A 1 36.76 -1.10 -26.83
C MET A 1 35.26 -1.14 -26.83
N LYS A 2 34.64 -2.34 -26.93
CA LYS A 2 33.18 -2.51 -26.89
C LYS A 2 32.76 -2.78 -25.42
N VAL A 3 31.97 -1.88 -24.84
CA VAL A 3 31.42 -2.06 -23.51
C VAL A 3 30.21 -2.97 -23.62
N LEU A 4 30.32 -4.18 -23.07
CA LEU A 4 29.22 -5.14 -22.98
C LEU A 4 28.23 -4.72 -21.86
N ASN A 5 27.07 -4.25 -22.29
CA ASN A 5 25.93 -3.94 -21.40
C ASN A 5 25.28 -5.25 -20.93
N HIS A 6 25.62 -5.71 -19.73
CA HIS A 6 24.95 -6.84 -19.09
C HIS A 6 23.60 -6.39 -18.54
N LYS A 7 22.52 -6.59 -19.30
CA LYS A 7 21.14 -6.52 -18.79
C LYS A 7 20.95 -7.62 -17.74
N ARG A 8 20.94 -7.27 -16.47
CA ARG A 8 20.52 -8.18 -15.38
C ARG A 8 19.06 -8.55 -15.59
N LYS A 9 18.79 -9.80 -15.93
CA LYS A 9 17.45 -10.38 -15.93
C LYS A 9 16.97 -10.45 -14.47
N ARG A 10 15.91 -9.70 -14.14
CA ARG A 10 15.23 -9.78 -12.83
C ARG A 10 14.50 -11.13 -12.73
N PRO A 11 14.51 -11.81 -11.58
CA PRO A 11 13.69 -13.00 -11.38
C PRO A 11 12.20 -12.60 -11.47
N ARG A 12 11.42 -13.38 -12.21
CA ARG A 12 9.96 -13.21 -12.31
C ARG A 12 9.32 -13.75 -11.04
N PRO A 13 8.31 -13.10 -10.47
CA PRO A 13 7.54 -13.64 -9.36
C PRO A 13 6.85 -14.93 -9.81
N ILE A 14 6.95 -15.96 -8.97
CA ILE A 14 6.31 -17.28 -9.21
C ILE A 14 4.82 -17.12 -8.89
N LEU A 15 4.00 -17.02 -9.91
CA LEU A 15 2.53 -17.06 -9.77
C LEU A 15 2.12 -18.48 -9.37
N LEU A 16 1.84 -18.70 -8.11
CA LEU A 16 1.19 -19.91 -7.62
C LEU A 16 -0.28 -19.89 -8.09
N LYS A 17 -0.59 -20.69 -9.10
CA LYS A 17 -1.97 -20.94 -9.56
C LYS A 17 -2.71 -21.72 -8.48
N SER A 18 -3.48 -21.05 -7.64
CA SER A 18 -4.48 -21.69 -6.77
C SER A 18 -5.70 -22.08 -7.62
N LYS A 19 -5.99 -23.39 -7.65
CA LYS A 19 -7.20 -23.96 -8.25
C LYS A 19 -8.41 -23.57 -7.39
N LEU A 20 -9.27 -22.70 -7.87
CA LEU A 20 -10.61 -22.54 -7.32
C LEU A 20 -11.50 -23.67 -7.81
N SER A 21 -12.07 -24.44 -6.88
CA SER A 21 -13.18 -25.34 -7.12
C SER A 21 -14.50 -24.58 -6.88
N PRO A 22 -15.54 -24.78 -7.71
CA PRO A 22 -16.82 -24.11 -7.52
C PRO A 22 -17.65 -24.84 -6.45
N GLN A 23 -18.12 -24.14 -5.42
CA GLN A 23 -19.15 -24.63 -4.53
C GLN A 23 -20.51 -23.99 -4.84
N THR A 24 -21.46 -24.87 -4.91
CA THR A 24 -22.86 -24.90 -5.21
C THR A 24 -23.69 -23.92 -4.36
N GLN A 25 -24.59 -23.20 -5.06
CA GLN A 25 -25.69 -22.42 -4.48
C GLN A 25 -26.70 -23.35 -3.78
N GLN A 26 -27.12 -22.99 -2.55
CA GLN A 26 -28.41 -23.39 -2.03
C GLN A 26 -29.20 -22.20 -1.52
N ASN A 27 -30.39 -22.08 -2.08
CA ASN A 27 -31.45 -21.14 -1.73
C ASN A 27 -32.03 -21.47 -0.33
N GLY A 28 -32.26 -20.43 0.46
CA GLY A 28 -33.09 -20.48 1.65
C GLY A 28 -33.81 -19.16 1.88
N LYS A 29 -35.10 -19.12 1.50
CA LYS A 29 -36.04 -18.06 1.88
C LYS A 29 -36.39 -18.18 3.34
N GLN A 30 -36.47 -17.06 4.10
CA GLN A 30 -37.49 -16.76 5.12
C GLN A 30 -37.15 -15.39 5.74
N GLN A 31 -38.03 -14.46 5.52
CA GLN A 31 -39.11 -13.88 6.33
C GLN A 31 -38.69 -12.74 7.27
N MET A 32 -39.37 -11.62 7.00
CA MET A 32 -39.38 -10.35 7.72
C MET A 32 -39.79 -10.50 9.18
N SER A 33 -39.12 -9.76 10.07
CA SER A 33 -39.81 -9.13 11.22
C SER A 33 -39.15 -7.79 11.53
N ILE A 34 -40.01 -6.79 11.68
CA ILE A 34 -39.73 -5.40 12.04
C ILE A 34 -39.70 -5.36 13.56
N ALA A 35 -38.71 -4.73 14.18
CA ALA A 35 -38.82 -3.95 15.41
C ALA A 35 -37.54 -3.22 15.76
N GLU A 36 -37.65 -1.88 15.74
CA GLU A 36 -37.33 -0.89 16.77
C GLU A 36 -35.88 -0.71 17.21
N THR A 37 -35.42 0.52 16.88
CA THR A 37 -34.62 1.46 17.66
C THR A 37 -33.90 0.93 18.91
N ASP A 38 -32.55 0.98 18.87
CA ASP A 38 -31.86 1.52 20.02
C ASP A 38 -30.57 2.23 19.60
N SER A 39 -30.43 3.43 20.14
CA SER A 39 -29.23 4.27 20.06
C SER A 39 -28.18 3.65 20.98
N GLY A 40 -27.19 3.01 20.38
CA GLY A 40 -26.14 2.31 21.12
C GLY A 40 -24.76 2.60 20.56
N SER A 41 -24.11 3.57 21.18
CA SER A 41 -22.67 3.60 21.49
C SER A 41 -21.78 2.76 20.55
N SER A 42 -20.99 3.46 19.75
CA SER A 42 -19.83 2.90 19.07
C SER A 42 -18.83 2.34 20.11
N ASN A 43 -19.06 1.12 20.54
CA ASN A 43 -18.04 0.31 21.19
C ASN A 43 -17.05 -0.10 20.10
N SER A 44 -15.99 0.65 19.97
CA SER A 44 -14.76 0.17 19.36
C SER A 44 -14.33 -1.05 20.17
N SER A 45 -14.50 -2.23 19.58
CA SER A 45 -13.98 -3.48 20.12
C SER A 45 -12.49 -3.33 20.37
N PRO A 46 -11.97 -3.62 21.57
CA PRO A 46 -10.55 -3.62 21.80
C PRO A 46 -9.96 -4.87 21.15
N ASN A 47 -8.96 -4.68 20.31
CA ASN A 47 -8.01 -5.72 19.88
C ASN A 47 -8.49 -6.77 18.87
N GLU A 48 -8.74 -6.38 17.63
CA GLU A 48 -8.25 -7.21 16.52
C GLU A 48 -6.75 -6.96 16.44
N ASN A 49 -5.92 -7.98 16.77
CA ASN A 49 -4.48 -7.93 16.63
C ASN A 49 -4.16 -7.52 15.20
N SER A 50 -3.48 -6.40 15.01
CA SER A 50 -3.06 -5.97 13.69
C SER A 50 -2.22 -7.08 13.07
N ARG A 51 -2.46 -7.41 11.79
CA ARG A 51 -1.62 -8.39 11.05
C ARG A 51 -0.12 -8.03 11.07
N PHE A 52 0.22 -6.80 11.46
CA PHE A 52 1.59 -6.33 11.63
C PHE A 52 2.16 -6.53 13.04
N ASP A 53 1.38 -7.01 14.02
CA ASP A 53 1.85 -7.14 15.41
C ASP A 53 3.06 -8.05 15.55
N ALA A 54 3.06 -9.19 14.84
CA ALA A 54 4.20 -10.10 14.82
C ALA A 54 5.46 -9.44 14.24
N LEU A 55 5.32 -8.64 13.17
CA LEU A 55 6.42 -7.89 12.59
C LEU A 55 6.93 -6.82 13.56
N MET A 56 6.03 -6.10 14.22
CA MET A 56 6.39 -5.08 15.20
C MET A 56 7.13 -5.66 16.40
N GLU A 57 6.75 -6.85 16.85
CA GLU A 57 7.45 -7.57 17.91
C GLU A 57 8.88 -7.98 17.49
N GLN A 58 9.03 -8.48 16.26
CA GLN A 58 10.35 -8.78 15.69
C GLN A 58 11.26 -7.55 15.62
N LEU A 59 10.68 -6.37 15.30
CA LEU A 59 11.44 -5.11 15.23
C LEU A 59 11.94 -4.64 16.58
N LYS A 60 11.26 -4.95 17.68
CA LYS A 60 11.71 -4.59 19.04
C LYS A 60 12.99 -5.32 19.45
N GLY A 61 13.18 -6.56 18.98
CA GLY A 61 14.31 -7.41 19.37
C GLY A 61 15.48 -7.45 18.37
N ASN A 62 15.27 -7.11 17.11
CA ASN A 62 16.21 -7.34 16.02
C ASN A 62 16.38 -6.13 15.11
N LYS A 63 17.63 -5.87 14.69
CA LYS A 63 17.90 -4.94 13.58
C LYS A 63 17.71 -5.69 12.28
N ILE A 64 16.60 -5.45 11.60
CA ILE A 64 16.41 -5.92 10.23
C ILE A 64 16.73 -4.80 9.23
N SER A 65 17.23 -5.17 8.05
CA SER A 65 17.49 -4.17 7.01
C SER A 65 16.18 -3.63 6.44
N ASN A 66 16.20 -2.37 5.94
CA ASN A 66 15.01 -1.79 5.31
C ASN A 66 14.52 -2.60 4.10
N SER A 67 15.41 -3.33 3.41
CA SER A 67 15.02 -4.22 2.33
C SER A 67 14.20 -5.40 2.82
N LYS A 68 14.68 -6.07 3.89
CA LYS A 68 13.95 -7.18 4.50
C LYS A 68 12.65 -6.72 5.14
N LEU A 69 12.64 -5.55 5.77
CA LEU A 69 11.41 -4.96 6.32
C LEU A 69 10.34 -4.75 5.23
N ARG A 70 10.73 -4.20 4.07
CA ARG A 70 9.79 -4.05 2.94
C ARG A 70 9.27 -5.39 2.45
N GLU A 71 10.14 -6.38 2.28
CA GLU A 71 9.75 -7.73 1.87
C GLU A 71 8.71 -8.33 2.82
N GLU A 72 8.92 -8.25 4.14
CA GLU A 72 7.97 -8.74 5.14
C GLU A 72 6.64 -7.97 5.09
N VAL A 73 6.66 -6.64 4.94
CA VAL A 73 5.44 -5.83 4.79
C VAL A 73 4.67 -6.24 3.55
N PHE A 74 5.33 -6.39 2.40
CA PHE A 74 4.66 -6.81 1.16
C PHE A 74 4.10 -8.23 1.27
N ASN A 75 4.79 -9.16 1.95
CA ASN A 75 4.28 -10.51 2.19
C ASN A 75 3.00 -10.51 3.04
N ILE A 76 2.92 -9.64 4.07
CA ILE A 76 1.72 -9.48 4.90
C ILE A 76 0.55 -8.91 4.09
N LEU A 77 0.84 -8.04 3.12
CA LEU A 77 -0.17 -7.36 2.29
C LEU A 77 -0.63 -8.16 1.06
N LEU A 78 -0.06 -9.34 0.81
CA LEU A 78 -0.33 -10.11 -0.44
C LEU A 78 -1.81 -10.42 -0.66
N ASP A 79 -2.57 -10.67 0.40
CA ASP A 79 -3.99 -11.01 0.31
C ASP A 79 -4.88 -9.80 -0.08
N ASP A 80 -4.36 -8.57 0.10
CA ASP A 80 -5.05 -7.32 -0.26
C ASP A 80 -4.56 -6.72 -1.58
N ALA A 81 -3.93 -7.53 -2.41
CA ALA A 81 -3.47 -7.12 -3.72
C ALA A 81 -4.65 -6.84 -4.66
N THR A 82 -4.66 -5.68 -5.30
CA THR A 82 -5.67 -5.28 -6.29
C THR A 82 -5.01 -4.73 -7.55
N GLU A 83 -5.64 -4.96 -8.70
CA GLU A 83 -5.21 -4.34 -9.97
C GLU A 83 -5.87 -2.97 -10.19
N THR A 84 -6.93 -2.67 -9.44
CA THR A 84 -7.77 -1.48 -9.63
C THR A 84 -7.86 -0.69 -8.33
N PRO A 85 -6.94 0.25 -8.09
CA PRO A 85 -7.01 1.08 -6.89
C PRO A 85 -8.23 2.02 -6.95
N GLU A 86 -8.81 2.29 -5.78
CA GLU A 86 -9.96 3.17 -5.59
C GLU A 86 -9.55 4.51 -4.99
N VAL A 87 -10.26 5.58 -5.36
CA VAL A 87 -10.06 6.91 -4.77
C VAL A 87 -10.49 6.90 -3.30
N GLY A 88 -9.73 7.57 -2.45
CA GLY A 88 -10.02 7.68 -1.01
C GLY A 88 -9.37 6.61 -0.15
N LYS A 89 -8.65 5.66 -0.76
CA LYS A 89 -7.95 4.58 -0.05
C LYS A 89 -6.43 4.78 -0.06
N PHE A 90 -5.74 4.04 0.80
CA PHE A 90 -4.29 4.01 0.87
C PHE A 90 -3.73 2.77 0.18
N TYR A 91 -2.59 2.96 -0.50
CA TYR A 91 -1.89 1.90 -1.22
C TYR A 91 -0.39 2.00 -1.06
N THR A 92 0.28 0.85 -1.07
CA THR A 92 1.70 0.75 -1.38
C THR A 92 1.89 -0.16 -2.58
N PHE A 93 2.98 0.02 -3.32
CA PHE A 93 3.29 -0.78 -4.51
C PHE A 93 4.75 -0.57 -4.91
N GLU A 94 5.31 -1.48 -5.69
CA GLU A 94 6.60 -1.27 -6.33
C GLU A 94 6.40 -0.40 -7.58
N TYR A 95 7.18 0.68 -7.72
CA TYR A 95 7.02 1.65 -8.79
C TYR A 95 8.32 1.94 -9.53
N ASP A 96 8.30 1.69 -10.86
CA ASP A 96 9.37 2.06 -11.79
C ASP A 96 8.85 3.14 -12.77
N PRO A 97 9.16 4.43 -12.57
CA PRO A 97 8.62 5.50 -13.38
C PRO A 97 9.11 5.45 -14.82
N LYS A 98 8.22 5.75 -15.78
CA LYS A 98 8.54 5.75 -17.22
C LYS A 98 9.67 6.71 -17.59
N PHE A 99 9.77 7.83 -16.89
CA PHE A 99 10.74 8.90 -17.14
C PHE A 99 11.66 9.09 -15.93
N ALA A 100 12.17 7.98 -15.39
CA ALA A 100 13.09 7.99 -14.27
C ALA A 100 14.29 8.92 -14.51
N ASP A 101 14.82 8.95 -15.74
CA ASP A 101 15.93 9.80 -16.19
C ASP A 101 15.64 11.31 -16.11
N LYS A 102 14.37 11.71 -16.10
CA LYS A 102 13.91 13.11 -16.03
C LYS A 102 13.46 13.53 -14.64
N LEU A 103 13.29 12.58 -13.73
CA LEU A 103 12.88 12.86 -12.36
C LEU A 103 14.12 13.18 -11.52
N LYS A 104 14.05 14.25 -10.71
CA LYS A 104 15.10 14.53 -9.75
C LYS A 104 15.23 13.43 -8.72
N GLU A 105 14.07 12.94 -8.26
CA GLU A 105 13.95 11.86 -7.29
C GLU A 105 12.61 11.14 -7.48
N TRP A 106 12.56 9.86 -7.12
CA TRP A 106 11.31 9.11 -7.00
C TRP A 106 11.42 8.07 -5.90
N ASP A 107 10.27 7.70 -5.35
CA ASP A 107 10.16 6.64 -4.36
C ASP A 107 9.78 5.34 -5.07
N GLU A 108 10.59 4.30 -4.87
CA GLU A 108 10.40 2.97 -5.49
C GLU A 108 9.26 2.19 -4.79
N TYR A 109 9.00 2.50 -3.50
CA TYR A 109 7.95 1.86 -2.70
C TYR A 109 7.05 2.91 -2.05
N PRO A 110 6.27 3.66 -2.85
CA PRO A 110 5.48 4.77 -2.34
C PRO A 110 4.35 4.31 -1.44
N LEU A 111 4.06 5.08 -0.39
CA LEU A 111 2.86 4.98 0.44
C LEU A 111 1.93 6.11 0.04
N VAL A 112 0.82 5.79 -0.64
CA VAL A 112 0.01 6.74 -1.40
C VAL A 112 -1.43 6.78 -0.91
N TYR A 113 -1.95 7.97 -0.62
CA TYR A 113 -3.39 8.21 -0.58
C TYR A 113 -3.90 8.51 -1.99
N ALA A 114 -4.79 7.67 -2.52
CA ALA A 114 -5.35 7.82 -3.86
C ALA A 114 -6.36 8.95 -3.89
N MET A 115 -6.10 10.01 -4.66
CA MET A 115 -6.92 11.23 -4.68
C MET A 115 -7.87 11.28 -5.87
N GLU A 116 -7.37 10.98 -7.07
CA GLU A 116 -8.16 11.00 -8.30
C GLU A 116 -7.50 10.17 -9.40
N PHE A 117 -8.28 9.83 -10.45
CA PHE A 117 -7.75 9.32 -11.70
C PHE A 117 -7.84 10.38 -12.78
N LYS A 118 -6.75 10.55 -13.52
CA LYS A 118 -6.70 11.46 -14.66
C LYS A 118 -6.09 10.75 -15.86
N LYS A 119 -6.91 10.47 -16.89
CA LYS A 119 -6.45 9.75 -18.09
C LYS A 119 -5.73 8.44 -17.73
N ASP A 120 -6.35 7.60 -16.96
CA ASP A 120 -5.85 6.30 -16.47
C ASP A 120 -4.60 6.39 -15.57
N ASN A 121 -4.19 7.57 -15.16
CA ASN A 121 -3.11 7.75 -14.20
C ASN A 121 -3.69 8.03 -12.82
N LEU A 122 -3.12 7.42 -11.80
CA LEU A 122 -3.43 7.69 -10.41
C LEU A 122 -2.72 8.96 -9.95
N ILE A 123 -3.47 9.95 -9.49
CA ILE A 123 -2.94 11.10 -8.76
C ILE A 123 -3.10 10.79 -7.28
N GLY A 124 -1.99 10.80 -6.55
CA GLY A 124 -2.00 10.50 -5.13
C GLY A 124 -1.01 11.34 -4.33
N ALA A 125 -1.27 11.43 -3.04
CA ALA A 125 -0.34 12.04 -2.09
C ALA A 125 0.59 10.95 -1.54
N ASN A 126 1.88 11.01 -1.87
CA ASN A 126 2.88 10.11 -1.30
C ASN A 126 3.31 10.62 0.08
N ILE A 127 3.01 9.83 1.09
CA ILE A 127 3.23 10.12 2.51
C ILE A 127 4.73 10.23 2.84
N HIS A 128 5.58 9.48 2.15
CA HIS A 128 7.03 9.49 2.37
C HIS A 128 7.68 10.86 2.08
N TYR A 129 7.05 11.70 1.24
CA TYR A 129 7.51 13.08 1.02
C TYR A 129 7.16 14.05 2.17
N ILE A 130 6.45 13.59 3.21
CA ILE A 130 6.21 14.35 4.43
C ILE A 130 7.35 14.07 5.40
N ARG A 131 8.13 15.08 5.75
CA ARG A 131 9.24 14.94 6.68
C ARG A 131 8.75 14.88 8.12
N GLY A 132 9.26 13.88 8.87
CA GLY A 132 8.99 13.69 10.29
C GLY A 132 7.67 12.99 10.58
N THR A 133 7.74 11.99 11.46
CA THR A 133 6.64 11.09 11.83
C THR A 133 5.40 11.85 12.31
N ASN A 134 5.55 12.82 13.21
CA ASN A 134 4.41 13.60 13.72
C ASN A 134 3.67 14.36 12.61
N SER A 135 4.41 14.86 11.59
CA SER A 135 3.81 15.55 10.45
C SER A 135 3.07 14.57 9.54
N ARG A 136 3.59 13.35 9.35
CA ARG A 136 2.91 12.26 8.62
C ARG A 136 1.59 11.91 9.31
N LEU A 137 1.63 11.59 10.61
CA LEU A 137 0.44 11.25 11.41
C LEU A 137 -0.60 12.38 11.39
N LYS A 138 -0.20 13.64 11.54
CA LYS A 138 -1.11 14.78 11.44
C LYS A 138 -1.77 14.89 10.07
N ALA A 139 -1.02 14.66 8.99
CA ALA A 139 -1.55 14.69 7.63
C ALA A 139 -2.54 13.54 7.38
N LEU A 140 -2.25 12.34 7.89
CA LEU A 140 -3.12 11.17 7.81
C LEU A 140 -4.43 11.38 8.56
N ASN A 141 -4.38 11.78 9.83
CA ASN A 141 -5.57 12.01 10.65
C ASN A 141 -6.52 13.07 10.08
N ASN A 142 -5.98 14.10 9.45
CA ASN A 142 -6.79 15.17 8.86
C ASN A 142 -7.10 14.95 7.38
N LYS A 143 -6.56 13.91 6.74
CA LYS A 143 -6.59 13.68 5.28
C LYS A 143 -6.22 14.93 4.47
N ARG A 144 -5.25 15.73 5.00
CA ARG A 144 -4.76 16.97 4.39
C ARG A 144 -3.29 16.84 4.06
N PHE A 145 -3.01 16.71 2.77
CA PHE A 145 -1.67 16.48 2.26
C PHE A 145 -1.10 17.74 1.59
N PRO A 146 0.16 18.11 1.87
CA PRO A 146 0.81 19.22 1.19
C PRO A 146 0.93 18.96 -0.32
N LYS A 147 0.72 19.99 -1.16
CA LYS A 147 0.83 19.87 -2.63
C LYS A 147 2.15 19.27 -3.12
N ARG A 148 3.26 19.47 -2.37
CA ARG A 148 4.57 18.90 -2.70
C ARG A 148 4.61 17.37 -2.65
N THR A 149 3.63 16.70 -2.00
CA THR A 149 3.53 15.26 -1.93
C THR A 149 2.77 14.64 -3.10
N TYR A 150 2.09 15.47 -3.91
CA TYR A 150 1.28 15.00 -5.01
C TYR A 150 2.15 14.45 -6.13
N ARG A 151 1.85 13.24 -6.53
CA ARG A 151 2.54 12.50 -7.59
C ARG A 151 1.53 11.87 -8.53
N GLN A 152 1.95 11.74 -9.78
CA GLN A 152 1.19 11.02 -10.79
C GLN A 152 1.87 9.68 -11.03
N TYR A 153 1.11 8.61 -10.85
CA TYR A 153 1.54 7.23 -11.06
C TYR A 153 0.87 6.65 -12.30
N ILE A 154 1.63 5.88 -13.07
CA ILE A 154 1.11 5.15 -14.22
C ILE A 154 0.91 3.70 -13.75
N PRO A 155 -0.34 3.20 -13.62
CA PRO A 155 -0.60 1.87 -13.02
C PRO A 155 0.16 0.72 -13.68
N LYS A 156 0.34 0.77 -15.00
CA LYS A 156 1.15 -0.22 -15.75
C LYS A 156 2.62 -0.29 -15.31
N ARG A 157 3.12 0.72 -14.62
CA ARG A 157 4.51 0.80 -14.11
C ARG A 157 4.61 0.35 -12.65
N ALA A 158 3.49 0.06 -12.02
CA ALA A 158 3.37 -0.62 -10.73
C ALA A 158 3.05 -2.11 -10.92
N ASP A 159 3.40 -2.70 -12.09
CA ASP A 159 3.03 -4.06 -12.49
C ASP A 159 1.52 -4.38 -12.29
N ARG A 160 0.69 -3.33 -12.19
CA ARG A 160 -0.76 -3.33 -11.92
C ARG A 160 -1.12 -3.97 -10.57
N ILE A 161 -0.19 -4.04 -9.64
CA ILE A 161 -0.43 -4.61 -8.31
C ILE A 161 -0.30 -3.49 -7.29
N PHE A 162 -1.41 -3.20 -6.62
CA PHE A 162 -1.50 -2.26 -5.52
C PHE A 162 -1.91 -3.03 -4.27
N PHE A 163 -1.24 -2.81 -3.17
CA PHE A 163 -1.57 -3.40 -1.89
C PHE A 163 -2.37 -2.39 -1.09
N GLU A 164 -3.65 -2.69 -0.86
CA GLU A 164 -4.53 -1.83 -0.07
C GLU A 164 -4.12 -1.85 1.39
N ILE A 165 -4.17 -0.69 2.02
CA ILE A 165 -3.78 -0.47 3.42
C ILE A 165 -4.94 0.20 4.13
N SER A 166 -5.36 -0.34 5.26
CA SER A 166 -6.42 0.25 6.08
C SER A 166 -5.96 1.57 6.73
N GLU A 167 -6.92 2.38 7.20
CA GLU A 167 -6.62 3.66 7.85
C GLU A 167 -5.81 3.50 9.13
N ASP A 168 -6.02 2.41 9.87
CA ASP A 168 -5.28 2.14 11.10
C ASP A 168 -3.84 1.69 10.80
N GLU A 169 -3.69 0.83 9.81
CA GLU A 169 -2.38 0.30 9.39
C GLU A 169 -1.49 1.36 8.75
N VAL A 170 -2.06 2.31 7.99
CA VAL A 170 -1.26 3.36 7.34
C VAL A 170 -0.55 4.25 8.36
N GLN A 171 -1.14 4.46 9.53
CA GLN A 171 -0.48 5.20 10.61
C GLN A 171 0.79 4.48 11.04
N LEU A 172 0.71 3.16 11.29
CA LEU A 172 1.83 2.33 11.65
C LEU A 172 2.89 2.32 10.54
N LEU A 173 2.50 1.98 9.30
CA LEU A 173 3.42 1.88 8.17
C LEU A 173 4.11 3.21 7.85
N SER A 174 3.45 4.35 8.08
CA SER A 174 4.05 5.68 7.89
C SER A 174 5.21 5.98 8.85
N THR A 175 5.33 5.22 9.96
CA THR A 175 6.43 5.35 10.93
C THR A 175 7.64 4.49 10.59
N LEU A 176 7.45 3.47 9.75
CA LEU A 176 8.49 2.54 9.33
C LEU A 176 9.32 3.12 8.16
N PRO A 177 10.61 2.78 8.07
CA PRO A 177 11.49 3.25 6.99
C PRO A 177 11.30 2.42 5.71
N LEU A 178 10.09 2.49 5.13
CA LEU A 178 9.72 1.74 3.94
C LEU A 178 10.14 2.43 2.65
N GLU A 179 10.33 3.74 2.68
CA GLU A 179 10.73 4.54 1.53
C GLU A 179 12.08 4.10 0.94
N LYS A 180 12.16 4.11 -0.38
CA LYS A 180 13.42 3.95 -1.12
C LYS A 180 13.48 5.00 -2.22
N PHE A 181 14.10 6.13 -1.88
CA PHE A 181 14.31 7.20 -2.84
C PHE A 181 15.48 6.89 -3.77
N ASN A 182 15.22 6.97 -5.06
CA ASN A 182 16.21 6.94 -6.12
C ASN A 182 16.44 8.38 -6.62
N TYR A 183 17.68 8.73 -6.92
CA TYR A 183 18.08 10.07 -7.34
C TYR A 183 18.82 10.01 -8.68
N ASN A 184 18.48 10.91 -9.60
CA ASN A 184 19.31 11.19 -10.76
C ASN A 184 20.41 12.18 -10.36
N ARG A 185 21.64 11.80 -10.61
CA ARG A 185 22.83 12.62 -10.41
C ARG A 185 23.20 13.32 -11.72
#